data_6030836f0a244751bae85420d9da40ca
#
_entry.id   6030836f0a244751bae85420d9da40ca
#
_cell.length_a   1.000
_cell.length_b   1.000
_cell.length_c   1.000
_cell.angle_alpha   90.00
_cell.angle_beta   90.00
_cell.angle_gamma   90.00
#
_symmetry.space_group_name_H-M   'P 1'
#
loop_
_entity.id
_entity.type
_entity.pdbx_description
1 polymer ?
#
loop_
_entity_poly.entity_id
_entity_poly.type
_entity_poly.pdbx_seq_one_letter_code
_entity_poly.pdbx_strand_id
1 'polypeptide(L)'
;MSSNMSSSSGIKLAAIVPAAGTGSRMQSEQPKQFIQVQSQPLLSHTLAAIQRSPQVQRVFVAVNPAALALYPDWPSHVETVNGGKTRAESVLAGLIEAERQGFSHALVHDAARPCLPLKVLCNVIEQGTSQDQGAIVALPVRDTLKRAHPDRATISSTVSRELLWQAQTPQVFAIKPLIAAITKMGVAHPELTDEASAMEFAGYHPHLVIGSYKNIKVTFPEDIELVSYYLNEEINHS
;
A
#
# COMPACT_ATOMS: atom_id res chain seq x y z
N MET A 1 -1.79 -26.29 -40.53
CA MET A 1 -0.86 -25.73 -39.53
C MET A 1 -1.39 -24.36 -39.11
N SER A 2 -2.25 -24.34 -38.12
CA SER A 2 -2.85 -23.09 -37.60
C SER A 2 -2.06 -22.66 -36.40
N SER A 3 -1.24 -21.62 -36.57
CA SER A 3 -0.52 -20.96 -35.49
C SER A 3 -1.50 -20.23 -34.59
N ASN A 4 -1.75 -20.80 -33.39
CA ASN A 4 -2.39 -20.11 -32.30
C ASN A 4 -1.49 -18.94 -31.87
N MET A 5 -1.76 -17.76 -32.37
CA MET A 5 -1.27 -16.52 -31.76
C MET A 5 -2.08 -16.29 -30.47
N SER A 6 -1.58 -16.81 -29.35
CA SER A 6 -2.02 -16.35 -28.03
C SER A 6 -1.69 -14.87 -27.94
N SER A 7 -2.71 -14.02 -28.01
CA SER A 7 -2.60 -12.61 -27.70
C SER A 7 -2.12 -12.47 -26.24
N SER A 8 -0.84 -12.21 -26.03
CA SER A 8 -0.33 -11.71 -24.77
C SER A 8 -0.94 -10.32 -24.56
N SER A 9 -2.12 -10.24 -23.96
CA SER A 9 -2.60 -8.98 -23.41
C SER A 9 -1.60 -8.58 -22.34
N GLY A 10 -0.74 -7.58 -22.63
CA GLY A 10 0.29 -7.13 -21.72
C GLY A 10 -0.31 -6.79 -20.35
N ILE A 11 0.44 -7.02 -19.29
CA ILE A 11 0.06 -6.71 -17.91
C ILE A 11 -0.32 -5.22 -17.84
N LYS A 12 -1.55 -4.95 -17.39
CA LYS A 12 -2.04 -3.60 -17.09
C LYS A 12 -2.08 -3.43 -15.59
N LEU A 13 -1.19 -2.59 -15.07
CA LEU A 13 -1.01 -2.35 -13.64
C LEU A 13 -1.63 -1.01 -13.24
N ALA A 14 -2.53 -1.04 -12.25
CA ALA A 14 -3.04 0.13 -11.56
C ALA A 14 -2.50 0.18 -10.12
N ALA A 15 -2.29 1.38 -9.59
CA ALA A 15 -2.07 1.57 -8.16
C ALA A 15 -3.40 1.88 -7.45
N ILE A 16 -3.57 1.31 -6.26
CA ILE A 16 -4.70 1.57 -5.37
C ILE A 16 -4.16 2.21 -4.09
N VAL A 17 -4.62 3.41 -3.77
CA VAL A 17 -4.16 4.16 -2.59
C VAL A 17 -5.34 4.43 -1.66
N PRO A 18 -5.52 3.64 -0.59
CA PRO A 18 -6.56 3.89 0.41
C PRO A 18 -6.23 5.14 1.22
N ALA A 19 -7.05 6.19 1.10
CA ALA A 19 -6.88 7.50 1.71
C ALA A 19 -8.16 8.02 2.41
N ALA A 20 -9.13 7.16 2.71
CA ALA A 20 -10.39 7.56 3.36
C ALA A 20 -10.30 7.59 4.91
N GLY A 21 -9.23 7.07 5.51
CA GLY A 21 -9.06 7.03 6.95
C GLY A 21 -8.82 8.39 7.58
N THR A 22 -9.31 8.60 8.81
CA THR A 22 -9.18 9.85 9.57
C THR A 22 -7.83 10.04 10.25
N GLY A 23 -7.05 8.97 10.45
CA GLY A 23 -5.70 9.06 11.05
C GLY A 23 -5.70 9.45 12.53
N SER A 24 -6.62 8.94 13.34
CA SER A 24 -6.88 9.32 14.74
C SER A 24 -5.65 9.37 15.68
N ARG A 25 -4.57 8.63 15.38
CA ARG A 25 -3.34 8.62 16.17
C ARG A 25 -2.47 9.88 16.00
N MET A 26 -2.69 10.66 14.93
CA MET A 26 -1.93 11.89 14.66
C MET A 26 -2.38 13.10 15.50
N GLN A 27 -3.48 13.00 16.26
CA GLN A 27 -4.05 14.10 17.06
C GLN A 27 -4.24 15.42 16.25
N SER A 28 -4.45 15.29 14.94
CA SER A 28 -4.63 16.40 14.01
C SER A 28 -6.11 16.58 13.67
N GLU A 29 -6.55 17.82 13.47
CA GLU A 29 -7.89 18.13 12.96
C GLU A 29 -8.09 17.68 11.51
N GLN A 30 -7.01 17.55 10.75
CA GLN A 30 -7.04 17.07 9.37
C GLN A 30 -6.66 15.59 9.28
N PRO A 31 -7.23 14.84 8.32
CA PRO A 31 -6.77 13.47 8.02
C PRO A 31 -5.27 13.49 7.66
N LYS A 32 -4.51 12.56 8.23
CA LYS A 32 -3.03 12.55 8.18
C LYS A 32 -2.44 12.60 6.76
N GLN A 33 -3.12 12.06 5.77
CA GLN A 33 -2.67 12.06 4.37
C GLN A 33 -2.66 13.45 3.73
N PHE A 34 -3.34 14.43 4.35
CA PHE A 34 -3.37 15.83 3.89
C PHE A 34 -2.49 16.76 4.72
N ILE A 35 -1.79 16.24 5.74
CA ILE A 35 -0.81 17.01 6.51
C ILE A 35 0.30 17.48 5.56
N GLN A 36 0.68 18.76 5.69
CA GLN A 36 1.71 19.36 4.86
C GLN A 36 3.11 18.89 5.28
N VAL A 37 3.88 18.43 4.31
CA VAL A 37 5.30 18.12 4.43
C VAL A 37 6.01 18.82 3.27
N GLN A 38 6.98 19.69 3.56
CA GLN A 38 7.67 20.49 2.53
C GLN A 38 6.69 21.23 1.60
N SER A 39 5.67 21.86 2.18
CA SER A 39 4.65 22.65 1.46
C SER A 39 3.75 21.84 0.52
N GLN A 40 3.75 20.52 0.62
CA GLN A 40 2.84 19.65 -0.13
C GLN A 40 2.15 18.64 0.80
N PRO A 41 0.91 18.22 0.52
CA PRO A 41 0.27 17.14 1.28
C PRO A 41 1.09 15.85 1.24
N LEU A 42 1.12 15.12 2.35
CA LEU A 42 1.80 13.82 2.45
C LEU A 42 1.40 12.88 1.31
N LEU A 43 0.13 12.89 0.92
CA LEU A 43 -0.41 12.12 -0.19
C LEU A 43 0.28 12.47 -1.52
N SER A 44 0.59 13.76 -1.78
CA SER A 44 1.29 14.16 -3.01
C SER A 44 2.63 13.48 -3.16
N HIS A 45 3.41 13.42 -2.08
CA HIS A 45 4.71 12.73 -2.07
C HIS A 45 4.53 11.23 -2.34
N THR A 46 3.51 10.61 -1.74
CA THR A 46 3.19 9.19 -1.98
C THR A 46 2.83 8.93 -3.45
N LEU A 47 1.98 9.79 -4.04
CA LEU A 47 1.59 9.66 -5.44
C LEU A 47 2.79 9.86 -6.37
N ALA A 48 3.64 10.86 -6.10
CA ALA A 48 4.87 11.10 -6.85
C ALA A 48 5.82 9.89 -6.78
N ALA A 49 5.98 9.27 -5.59
CA ALA A 49 6.82 8.09 -5.42
C ALA A 49 6.34 6.89 -6.26
N ILE A 50 5.03 6.62 -6.29
CA ILE A 50 4.42 5.55 -7.09
C ILE A 50 4.65 5.80 -8.59
N GLN A 51 4.50 7.04 -9.02
CA GLN A 51 4.56 7.41 -10.43
C GLN A 51 5.96 7.39 -11.04
N ARG A 52 6.99 7.25 -10.24
CA ARG A 52 8.36 7.04 -10.76
C ARG A 52 8.47 5.74 -11.57
N SER A 53 7.56 4.78 -11.41
CA SER A 53 7.51 3.59 -12.27
C SER A 53 6.57 3.80 -13.45
N PRO A 54 7.06 3.74 -14.70
CA PRO A 54 6.21 3.85 -15.89
C PRO A 54 5.28 2.65 -16.07
N GLN A 55 5.47 1.57 -15.32
CA GLN A 55 4.60 0.40 -15.34
C GLN A 55 3.23 0.69 -14.67
N VAL A 56 3.15 1.67 -13.77
CA VAL A 56 1.90 2.12 -13.15
C VAL A 56 1.17 3.05 -14.11
N GLN A 57 0.14 2.56 -14.76
CA GLN A 57 -0.58 3.27 -15.82
C GLN A 57 -1.67 4.21 -15.28
N ARG A 58 -2.23 3.90 -14.10
CA ARG A 58 -3.30 4.67 -13.44
C ARG A 58 -3.19 4.54 -11.93
N VAL A 59 -3.59 5.57 -11.20
CA VAL A 59 -3.69 5.54 -9.74
C VAL A 59 -5.14 5.79 -9.34
N PHE A 60 -5.74 4.87 -8.59
CA PHE A 60 -7.06 5.05 -7.96
C PHE A 60 -6.85 5.39 -6.49
N VAL A 61 -7.31 6.57 -6.10
CA VAL A 61 -7.23 7.03 -4.70
C VAL A 61 -8.62 6.93 -4.07
N ALA A 62 -8.75 6.03 -3.10
CA ALA A 62 -10.00 5.86 -2.37
C ALA A 62 -10.07 6.89 -1.23
N VAL A 63 -10.90 7.93 -1.39
CA VAL A 63 -11.04 9.05 -0.47
C VAL A 63 -12.43 9.15 0.13
N ASN A 64 -12.55 9.78 1.28
CA ASN A 64 -13.84 10.24 1.78
C ASN A 64 -14.29 11.44 0.91
N PRO A 65 -15.50 11.44 0.33
CA PRO A 65 -15.99 12.55 -0.49
C PRO A 65 -15.90 13.91 0.20
N ALA A 66 -16.11 13.97 1.52
CA ALA A 66 -15.98 15.20 2.28
C ALA A 66 -14.54 15.76 2.32
N ALA A 67 -13.54 14.92 2.05
CA ALA A 67 -12.14 15.32 2.04
C ALA A 67 -11.61 15.71 0.65
N LEU A 68 -12.42 15.61 -0.41
CA LEU A 68 -12.02 15.99 -1.77
C LEU A 68 -11.60 17.46 -1.88
N ALA A 69 -12.26 18.34 -1.14
CA ALA A 69 -11.93 19.77 -1.10
C ALA A 69 -10.55 20.07 -0.49
N LEU A 70 -9.97 19.14 0.27
CA LEU A 70 -8.63 19.28 0.86
C LEU A 70 -7.51 19.03 -0.17
N TYR A 71 -7.85 18.49 -1.33
CA TYR A 71 -6.91 18.19 -2.42
C TYR A 71 -7.58 18.55 -3.74
N PRO A 72 -7.64 19.85 -4.10
CA PRO A 72 -8.45 20.33 -5.22
C PRO A 72 -7.86 19.94 -6.60
N ASP A 73 -6.53 19.79 -6.71
CA ASP A 73 -5.83 19.61 -7.97
C ASP A 73 -5.26 18.18 -8.09
N TRP A 74 -6.11 17.24 -8.51
CA TRP A 74 -5.68 15.87 -8.76
C TRP A 74 -4.88 15.78 -10.08
N PRO A 75 -3.71 15.13 -10.10
CA PRO A 75 -2.98 14.87 -11.33
C PRO A 75 -3.82 14.07 -12.33
N SER A 76 -3.67 14.30 -13.64
CA SER A 76 -4.50 13.70 -14.71
C SER A 76 -4.50 12.16 -14.76
N HIS A 77 -3.47 11.53 -14.20
CA HIS A 77 -3.33 10.07 -14.10
C HIS A 77 -3.95 9.50 -12.82
N VAL A 78 -4.46 10.36 -11.94
CA VAL A 78 -5.13 9.99 -10.70
C VAL A 78 -6.63 10.08 -10.89
N GLU A 79 -7.33 9.04 -10.46
CA GLU A 79 -8.77 8.97 -10.40
C GLU A 79 -9.21 8.72 -8.97
N THR A 80 -10.22 9.46 -8.49
CA THR A 80 -10.74 9.29 -7.15
C THR A 80 -11.93 8.33 -7.15
N VAL A 81 -11.96 7.46 -6.15
CA VAL A 81 -13.11 6.59 -5.87
C VAL A 81 -13.60 6.84 -4.43
N ASN A 82 -14.88 6.58 -4.18
CA ASN A 82 -15.43 6.69 -2.84
C ASN A 82 -14.82 5.59 -1.95
N GLY A 83 -14.06 5.99 -0.94
CA GLY A 83 -13.53 5.07 0.07
C GLY A 83 -14.61 4.62 1.05
N GLY A 84 -14.37 3.48 1.67
CA GLY A 84 -15.25 2.90 2.68
C GLY A 84 -14.90 3.33 4.11
N LYS A 85 -15.56 2.70 5.09
CA LYS A 85 -15.34 2.94 6.52
C LYS A 85 -14.04 2.33 7.02
N THR A 86 -13.57 1.27 6.36
CA THR A 86 -12.32 0.57 6.67
C THR A 86 -11.30 0.72 5.54
N ARG A 87 -10.02 0.39 5.83
CA ARG A 87 -8.98 0.34 4.82
C ARG A 87 -9.33 -0.72 3.76
N ALA A 88 -9.80 -1.89 4.18
CA ALA A 88 -10.17 -2.97 3.28
C ALA A 88 -11.32 -2.60 2.33
N GLU A 89 -12.37 -1.91 2.83
CA GLU A 89 -13.45 -1.40 1.99
C GLU A 89 -12.94 -0.39 0.95
N SER A 90 -12.02 0.49 1.35
CA SER A 90 -11.42 1.48 0.46
C SER A 90 -10.57 0.83 -0.63
N VAL A 91 -9.79 -0.20 -0.27
CA VAL A 91 -9.01 -0.99 -1.24
C VAL A 91 -9.94 -1.72 -2.20
N LEU A 92 -10.97 -2.39 -1.68
CA LEU A 92 -11.92 -3.13 -2.50
C LEU A 92 -12.63 -2.21 -3.52
N ALA A 93 -13.02 -1.00 -3.11
CA ALA A 93 -13.63 -0.02 -4.02
C ALA A 93 -12.67 0.36 -5.17
N GLY A 94 -11.40 0.62 -4.87
CA GLY A 94 -10.40 0.91 -5.89
C GLY A 94 -10.12 -0.28 -6.81
N LEU A 95 -10.08 -1.50 -6.28
CA LEU A 95 -9.88 -2.73 -7.06
C LEU A 95 -11.04 -2.98 -8.04
N ILE A 96 -12.29 -2.81 -7.60
CA ILE A 96 -13.48 -2.97 -8.44
C ILE A 96 -13.45 -1.97 -9.61
N GLU A 97 -13.08 -0.72 -9.35
CA GLU A 97 -12.98 0.28 -10.39
C GLU A 97 -11.84 -0.01 -11.37
N ALA A 98 -10.67 -0.43 -10.87
CA ALA A 98 -9.56 -0.84 -11.70
C ALA A 98 -9.91 -2.05 -12.60
N GLU A 99 -10.62 -3.06 -12.05
CA GLU A 99 -11.12 -4.20 -12.81
C GLU A 99 -12.08 -3.76 -13.91
N ARG A 100 -13.05 -2.87 -13.59
CA ARG A 100 -14.01 -2.31 -14.54
C ARG A 100 -13.32 -1.61 -15.71
N GLN A 101 -12.19 -0.95 -15.47
CA GLN A 101 -11.37 -0.28 -16.49
C GLN A 101 -10.40 -1.24 -17.22
N GLY A 102 -10.44 -2.53 -16.92
CA GLY A 102 -9.68 -3.56 -17.62
C GLY A 102 -8.22 -3.70 -17.19
N PHE A 103 -7.86 -3.23 -15.98
CA PHE A 103 -6.57 -3.53 -15.34
C PHE A 103 -6.55 -4.99 -14.89
N SER A 104 -5.38 -5.62 -15.02
CA SER A 104 -5.19 -7.03 -14.64
C SER A 104 -4.54 -7.20 -13.26
N HIS A 105 -3.68 -6.25 -12.87
CA HIS A 105 -2.94 -6.26 -11.62
C HIS A 105 -3.13 -4.95 -10.86
N ALA A 106 -3.05 -5.05 -9.55
CA ALA A 106 -3.08 -3.91 -8.64
C ALA A 106 -1.83 -3.88 -7.76
N LEU A 107 -1.29 -2.67 -7.60
CA LEU A 107 -0.31 -2.30 -6.60
C LEU A 107 -1.04 -1.53 -5.50
N VAL A 108 -1.22 -2.12 -4.33
CA VAL A 108 -1.85 -1.44 -3.19
C VAL A 108 -0.77 -0.78 -2.34
N HIS A 109 -0.89 0.54 -2.12
CA HIS A 109 0.10 1.30 -1.35
C HIS A 109 -0.56 2.27 -0.37
N ASP A 110 -0.07 2.29 0.86
CA ASP A 110 -0.58 3.18 1.91
C ASP A 110 -0.32 4.65 1.59
N ALA A 111 -1.36 5.49 1.64
CA ALA A 111 -1.28 6.95 1.43
C ALA A 111 -0.25 7.66 2.34
N ALA A 112 0.14 7.04 3.44
CA ALA A 112 1.06 7.57 4.43
C ALA A 112 2.48 6.98 4.35
N ARG A 113 2.93 6.50 3.17
CA ARG A 113 4.30 6.04 2.91
C ARG A 113 4.94 6.81 1.75
N PRO A 114 5.34 8.06 1.97
CA PRO A 114 5.79 8.95 0.88
C PRO A 114 7.20 8.65 0.36
N CYS A 115 8.03 7.96 1.17
CA CYS A 115 9.45 7.76 0.87
C CYS A 115 9.73 6.34 0.30
N LEU A 116 8.91 5.88 -0.65
CA LEU A 116 9.09 4.58 -1.32
C LEU A 116 10.27 4.64 -2.30
N PRO A 117 11.39 3.91 -2.07
CA PRO A 117 12.51 3.92 -3.01
C PRO A 117 12.14 3.28 -4.35
N LEU A 118 12.55 3.90 -5.47
CA LEU A 118 12.25 3.41 -6.82
C LEU A 118 12.68 1.95 -7.02
N LYS A 119 13.85 1.56 -6.53
CA LYS A 119 14.33 0.17 -6.62
C LYS A 119 13.39 -0.82 -5.95
N VAL A 120 12.84 -0.46 -4.77
CA VAL A 120 11.87 -1.32 -4.06
C VAL A 120 10.57 -1.41 -4.84
N LEU A 121 10.09 -0.29 -5.39
CA LEU A 121 8.90 -0.22 -6.24
C LEU A 121 9.06 -1.12 -7.48
N CYS A 122 10.16 -0.99 -8.22
CA CYS A 122 10.40 -1.82 -9.41
C CYS A 122 10.47 -3.31 -9.06
N ASN A 123 11.18 -3.68 -7.99
CA ASN A 123 11.33 -5.07 -7.59
C ASN A 123 10.00 -5.72 -7.20
N VAL A 124 9.14 -5.03 -6.44
CA VAL A 124 7.85 -5.60 -6.04
C VAL A 124 6.87 -5.69 -7.22
N ILE A 125 6.92 -4.75 -8.16
CA ILE A 125 6.14 -4.84 -9.40
C ILE A 125 6.58 -6.07 -10.21
N GLU A 126 7.87 -6.23 -10.45
CA GLU A 126 8.42 -7.37 -11.19
C GLU A 126 8.00 -8.71 -10.56
N GLN A 127 8.23 -8.88 -9.26
CA GLN A 127 7.89 -10.11 -8.56
C GLN A 127 6.38 -10.36 -8.51
N GLY A 128 5.58 -9.33 -8.21
CA GLY A 128 4.14 -9.46 -8.06
C GLY A 128 3.37 -9.64 -9.37
N THR A 129 3.98 -9.27 -10.51
CA THR A 129 3.36 -9.45 -11.84
C THR A 129 3.87 -10.69 -12.57
N SER A 130 5.03 -11.22 -12.20
CA SER A 130 5.61 -12.44 -12.80
C SER A 130 5.18 -13.73 -12.11
N GLN A 131 4.59 -13.64 -10.91
CA GLN A 131 4.20 -14.77 -10.07
C GLN A 131 2.71 -14.78 -9.79
N ASP A 132 2.06 -15.93 -9.92
CA ASP A 132 0.62 -16.07 -9.63
C ASP A 132 0.28 -15.85 -8.14
N GLN A 133 1.29 -15.97 -7.26
CA GLN A 133 1.13 -15.78 -5.81
C GLN A 133 1.09 -14.30 -5.39
N GLY A 134 1.53 -13.39 -6.28
CA GLY A 134 1.76 -11.99 -5.93
C GLY A 134 3.00 -11.76 -5.08
N ALA A 135 3.24 -10.51 -4.67
CA ALA A 135 4.39 -10.15 -3.86
C ALA A 135 4.09 -8.96 -2.93
N ILE A 136 4.76 -8.92 -1.79
CA ILE A 136 4.69 -7.81 -0.84
C ILE A 136 6.08 -7.29 -0.48
N VAL A 137 6.15 -6.01 -0.19
CA VAL A 137 7.35 -5.43 0.42
C VAL A 137 7.35 -5.75 1.92
N ALA A 138 8.48 -6.22 2.43
CA ALA A 138 8.63 -6.49 3.86
C ALA A 138 10.08 -6.35 4.33
N LEU A 139 10.28 -6.22 5.63
CA LEU A 139 11.59 -6.16 6.28
C LEU A 139 11.69 -7.26 7.35
N PRO A 140 12.84 -7.97 7.46
CA PRO A 140 13.05 -8.88 8.58
C PRO A 140 13.06 -8.08 9.90
N VAL A 141 12.48 -8.66 10.94
CA VAL A 141 12.47 -8.06 12.28
C VAL A 141 13.89 -7.99 12.84
N ARG A 142 14.33 -6.79 13.25
CA ARG A 142 15.67 -6.55 13.80
C ARG A 142 15.72 -6.64 15.31
N ASP A 143 14.75 -6.04 15.99
CA ASP A 143 14.73 -5.93 17.43
C ASP A 143 14.18 -7.19 18.08
N THR A 144 14.51 -7.38 19.37
CA THR A 144 13.93 -8.43 20.18
C THR A 144 12.45 -8.15 20.43
N LEU A 145 11.57 -9.07 20.01
CA LEU A 145 10.13 -8.94 20.22
C LEU A 145 9.72 -9.43 21.60
N LYS A 146 8.88 -8.65 22.26
CA LYS A 146 8.24 -8.98 23.54
C LYS A 146 6.74 -9.10 23.37
N ARG A 147 6.16 -10.16 23.92
CA ARG A 147 4.72 -10.26 24.11
C ARG A 147 4.37 -9.67 25.46
N ALA A 148 3.43 -8.74 25.48
CA ALA A 148 2.94 -8.17 26.72
C ALA A 148 1.82 -9.04 27.32
N HIS A 149 1.59 -8.92 28.63
CA HIS A 149 0.34 -9.35 29.25
C HIS A 149 -0.84 -8.47 28.78
N PRO A 150 -2.11 -8.90 28.97
CA PRO A 150 -3.28 -8.12 28.60
C PRO A 150 -3.34 -6.70 29.19
N ASP A 151 -2.73 -6.50 30.36
CA ASP A 151 -2.58 -5.19 31.03
C ASP A 151 -1.64 -4.24 30.27
N ARG A 152 -0.86 -4.75 29.30
CA ARG A 152 0.13 -4.03 28.50
C ARG A 152 1.26 -3.36 29.29
N ALA A 153 1.40 -3.64 30.60
CA ALA A 153 2.40 -3.04 31.47
C ALA A 153 3.62 -3.94 31.70
N THR A 154 3.43 -5.26 31.60
CA THR A 154 4.48 -6.24 31.88
C THR A 154 4.71 -7.20 30.71
N ILE A 155 5.94 -7.76 30.66
CA ILE A 155 6.33 -8.72 29.63
C ILE A 155 5.83 -10.12 30.03
N SER A 156 5.07 -10.75 29.14
CA SER A 156 4.65 -12.15 29.26
C SER A 156 5.71 -13.11 28.74
N SER A 157 6.32 -12.81 27.58
CA SER A 157 7.35 -13.67 26.98
C SER A 157 8.20 -12.95 25.95
N THR A 158 9.36 -13.51 25.63
CA THR A 158 10.14 -13.14 24.45
C THR A 158 9.70 -14.00 23.26
N VAL A 159 9.44 -13.38 22.12
CA VAL A 159 9.08 -14.05 20.87
C VAL A 159 10.33 -14.16 20.01
N SER A 160 10.62 -15.33 19.44
CA SER A 160 11.69 -15.45 18.47
C SER A 160 11.38 -14.56 17.27
N ARG A 161 12.37 -13.80 16.84
CA ARG A 161 12.28 -12.99 15.61
C ARG A 161 12.69 -13.76 14.35
N GLU A 162 13.15 -14.99 14.50
CA GLU A 162 13.53 -15.85 13.38
C GLU A 162 12.31 -16.06 12.48
N LEU A 163 12.49 -15.85 11.17
CA LEU A 163 11.45 -15.93 10.13
C LEU A 163 10.28 -14.92 10.30
N LEU A 164 10.40 -13.94 11.19
CA LEU A 164 9.41 -12.88 11.30
C LEU A 164 9.78 -11.68 10.45
N TRP A 165 8.78 -11.18 9.73
CA TRP A 165 8.89 -10.03 8.83
C TRP A 165 7.86 -8.97 9.18
N GLN A 166 8.23 -7.72 9.01
CA GLN A 166 7.34 -6.57 9.11
C GLN A 166 6.82 -6.23 7.72
N ALA A 167 5.54 -6.53 7.46
CA ALA A 167 4.91 -6.20 6.19
C ALA A 167 4.88 -4.68 5.98
N GLN A 168 5.23 -4.29 4.77
CA GLN A 168 5.08 -2.94 4.26
C GLN A 168 4.15 -2.96 3.03
N THR A 169 3.88 -1.81 2.47
CA THR A 169 3.35 -1.65 1.12
C THR A 169 4.41 -0.98 0.25
N PRO A 170 4.43 -1.19 -1.09
CA PRO A 170 3.37 -1.78 -1.91
C PRO A 170 3.21 -3.29 -1.75
N GLN A 171 1.98 -3.75 -2.04
CA GLN A 171 1.62 -5.16 -2.21
C GLN A 171 1.01 -5.32 -3.60
N VAL A 172 1.51 -6.26 -4.40
CA VAL A 172 1.14 -6.41 -5.83
C VAL A 172 0.52 -7.77 -6.08
N PHE A 173 -0.70 -7.77 -6.63
CA PHE A 173 -1.49 -8.97 -6.90
C PHE A 173 -2.29 -8.84 -8.19
N ALA A 174 -2.68 -9.96 -8.78
CA ALA A 174 -3.74 -10.01 -9.77
C ALA A 174 -5.07 -9.56 -9.15
N ILE A 175 -5.80 -8.67 -9.85
CA ILE A 175 -7.00 -8.01 -9.29
C ILE A 175 -8.11 -9.00 -8.97
N LYS A 176 -8.47 -9.88 -9.90
CA LYS A 176 -9.59 -10.83 -9.71
C LYS A 176 -9.40 -11.77 -8.51
N PRO A 177 -8.24 -12.45 -8.34
CA PRO A 177 -7.98 -13.24 -7.15
C PRO A 177 -8.04 -12.42 -5.86
N LEU A 178 -7.49 -11.19 -5.86
CA LEU A 178 -7.49 -10.35 -4.67
C LEU A 178 -8.91 -9.90 -4.28
N ILE A 179 -9.74 -9.48 -5.22
CA ILE A 179 -11.16 -9.17 -4.96
C ILE A 179 -11.88 -10.39 -4.38
N ALA A 180 -11.69 -11.57 -4.98
CA ALA A 180 -12.31 -12.80 -4.51
C ALA A 180 -11.85 -13.16 -3.08
N ALA A 181 -10.57 -13.01 -2.77
CA ALA A 181 -9.99 -13.27 -1.46
C ALA A 181 -10.55 -12.33 -0.39
N ILE A 182 -10.55 -11.00 -0.64
CA ILE A 182 -11.10 -10.00 0.27
C ILE A 182 -12.59 -10.24 0.52
N THR A 183 -13.35 -10.54 -0.55
CA THR A 183 -14.79 -10.78 -0.46
C THR A 183 -15.08 -12.05 0.34
N LYS A 184 -14.33 -13.13 0.10
CA LYS A 184 -14.48 -14.40 0.82
C LYS A 184 -14.14 -14.26 2.31
N MET A 185 -13.08 -13.54 2.64
CA MET A 185 -12.69 -13.30 4.03
C MET A 185 -13.66 -12.35 4.73
N GLY A 186 -14.18 -11.36 3.99
CA GLY A 186 -15.08 -10.33 4.50
C GLY A 186 -14.33 -9.09 4.99
N VAL A 187 -14.72 -7.90 4.50
CA VAL A 187 -14.03 -6.62 4.78
C VAL A 187 -14.01 -6.21 6.26
N ALA A 188 -14.85 -6.81 7.10
CA ALA A 188 -14.88 -6.58 8.55
C ALA A 188 -14.14 -7.67 9.35
N HIS A 189 -13.52 -8.65 8.69
CA HIS A 189 -12.81 -9.73 9.40
C HIS A 189 -11.60 -9.17 10.17
N PRO A 190 -11.42 -9.50 11.46
CA PRO A 190 -10.39 -8.92 12.30
C PRO A 190 -8.95 -9.24 11.85
N GLU A 191 -8.75 -10.36 11.15
CA GLU A 191 -7.46 -10.77 10.60
C GLU A 191 -7.19 -10.21 9.21
N LEU A 192 -8.12 -9.48 8.60
CA LEU A 192 -7.89 -8.76 7.35
C LEU A 192 -7.10 -7.48 7.63
N THR A 193 -5.81 -7.61 7.79
CA THR A 193 -4.89 -6.51 8.15
C THR A 193 -4.29 -5.80 6.93
N ASP A 194 -4.08 -6.58 5.86
CA ASP A 194 -3.53 -6.11 4.57
C ASP A 194 -4.00 -7.04 3.43
N GLU A 195 -3.51 -6.82 2.21
CA GLU A 195 -3.89 -7.63 1.03
C GLU A 195 -3.29 -9.03 1.13
N ALA A 196 -2.07 -9.16 1.69
CA ALA A 196 -1.44 -10.46 1.88
C ALA A 196 -2.28 -11.37 2.79
N SER A 197 -2.82 -10.87 3.90
CA SER A 197 -3.64 -11.67 4.81
C SER A 197 -4.90 -12.23 4.13
N ALA A 198 -5.52 -11.46 3.21
CA ALA A 198 -6.64 -11.98 2.40
C ALA A 198 -6.18 -13.09 1.45
N MET A 199 -5.04 -12.90 0.78
CA MET A 199 -4.49 -13.89 -0.14
C MET A 199 -4.07 -15.17 0.58
N GLU A 200 -3.43 -15.07 1.75
CA GLU A 200 -3.08 -16.19 2.62
C GLU A 200 -4.33 -16.97 3.07
N PHE A 201 -5.39 -16.26 3.49
CA PHE A 201 -6.68 -16.87 3.81
C PHE A 201 -7.28 -17.64 2.62
N ALA A 202 -7.04 -17.18 1.40
CA ALA A 202 -7.46 -17.87 0.17
C ALA A 202 -6.53 -19.02 -0.26
N GLY A 203 -5.40 -19.24 0.44
CA GLY A 203 -4.45 -20.32 0.18
C GLY A 203 -3.26 -19.94 -0.72
N TYR A 204 -3.05 -18.65 -0.96
CA TYR A 204 -1.86 -18.15 -1.66
C TYR A 204 -0.68 -17.95 -0.70
N HIS A 205 0.54 -17.92 -1.24
CA HIS A 205 1.77 -17.68 -0.49
C HIS A 205 2.58 -16.54 -1.15
N PRO A 206 2.24 -15.27 -0.86
CA PRO A 206 2.89 -14.11 -1.51
C PRO A 206 4.40 -14.07 -1.28
N HIS A 207 5.14 -13.66 -2.32
CA HIS A 207 6.59 -13.51 -2.24
C HIS A 207 6.99 -12.30 -1.39
N LEU A 208 8.05 -12.46 -0.59
CA LEU A 208 8.64 -11.39 0.21
C LEU A 208 9.70 -10.64 -0.60
N VAL A 209 9.50 -9.36 -0.84
CA VAL A 209 10.48 -8.46 -1.45
C VAL A 209 11.10 -7.58 -0.37
N ILE A 210 12.44 -7.56 -0.31
CA ILE A 210 13.15 -6.74 0.67
C ILE A 210 12.80 -5.26 0.49
N GLY A 211 12.24 -4.69 1.53
CA GLY A 211 11.87 -3.28 1.62
C GLY A 211 13.00 -2.36 2.03
N SER A 212 12.62 -1.16 2.47
CA SER A 212 13.54 -0.15 2.99
C SER A 212 13.00 0.46 4.28
N TYR A 213 13.89 0.78 5.21
CA TYR A 213 13.52 1.58 6.39
C TYR A 213 13.13 3.02 6.01
N LYS A 214 13.57 3.53 4.85
CA LYS A 214 13.08 4.80 4.30
C LYS A 214 11.58 4.77 3.95
N ASN A 215 11.03 3.59 3.62
CA ASN A 215 9.60 3.40 3.31
C ASN A 215 8.74 3.40 4.60
N ILE A 216 9.00 4.37 5.46
CA ILE A 216 8.30 4.54 6.74
C ILE A 216 6.82 4.86 6.53
N LYS A 217 5.97 4.34 7.42
CA LYS A 217 4.55 4.69 7.50
C LYS A 217 4.36 5.78 8.53
N VAL A 218 4.01 6.98 8.10
CA VAL A 218 3.64 8.08 9.00
C VAL A 218 2.46 7.65 9.87
N THR A 219 2.70 7.56 11.16
CA THR A 219 1.72 7.09 12.15
C THR A 219 1.64 8.05 13.34
N PHE A 220 2.75 8.63 13.74
CA PHE A 220 2.89 9.58 14.83
C PHE A 220 3.47 10.92 14.33
N PRO A 221 3.28 12.02 15.07
CA PRO A 221 3.81 13.34 14.67
C PRO A 221 5.33 13.35 14.43
N GLU A 222 6.09 12.61 15.22
CA GLU A 222 7.56 12.49 15.09
C GLU A 222 8.02 11.87 13.77
N ASP A 223 7.17 11.07 13.11
CA ASP A 223 7.49 10.48 11.80
C ASP A 223 7.63 11.55 10.70
N ILE A 224 7.02 12.73 10.88
CA ILE A 224 7.05 13.83 9.89
C ILE A 224 8.47 14.37 9.70
N GLU A 225 9.23 14.52 10.78
CA GLU A 225 10.63 15.00 10.73
C GLU A 225 11.48 14.01 9.92
N LEU A 226 11.33 12.72 10.19
CA LEU A 226 12.08 11.67 9.52
C LEU A 226 11.71 11.59 8.02
N VAL A 227 10.43 11.73 7.69
CA VAL A 227 9.96 11.81 6.30
C VAL A 227 10.54 13.03 5.60
N SER A 228 10.51 14.21 6.24
CA SER A 228 11.09 15.43 5.68
C SER A 228 12.58 15.28 5.38
N TYR A 229 13.33 14.61 6.26
CA TYR A 229 14.73 14.30 6.04
C TYR A 229 14.94 13.39 4.83
N TYR A 230 14.19 12.28 4.70
CA TYR A 230 14.32 11.35 3.58
C TYR A 230 13.94 11.96 2.23
N LEU A 231 12.91 12.80 2.18
CA LEU A 231 12.50 13.50 0.96
C LEU A 231 13.59 14.49 0.49
N ASN A 232 14.27 15.18 1.41
CA ASN A 232 15.39 16.06 1.07
C ASN A 232 16.59 15.29 0.50
N GLU A 233 16.89 14.10 1.03
CA GLU A 233 17.98 13.26 0.50
C GLU A 233 17.71 12.82 -0.95
N GLU A 234 16.45 12.48 -1.29
CA GLU A 234 16.09 12.08 -2.65
C GLU A 234 16.29 13.23 -3.66
N ILE A 235 15.96 14.47 -3.27
CA ILE A 235 16.16 15.66 -4.12
C ILE A 235 17.66 15.91 -4.40
N ASN A 236 18.52 15.67 -3.40
CA ASN A 236 19.96 15.94 -3.51
C ASN A 236 20.74 14.85 -4.28
N HIS A 237 20.12 13.70 -4.55
CA HIS A 237 20.76 12.55 -5.21
C HIS A 237 20.09 12.14 -6.54
N SER A 238 19.12 12.95 -7.03
CA SER A 238 18.43 12.81 -8.31
C SER A 238 19.04 13.73 -9.36
#